data_653c19324667d6286c4a668c67c6c251
#
_entry.id   653c19324667d6286c4a668c67c6c251
#
_cell.length_a   1.000
_cell.length_b   1.000
_cell.length_c   1.000
_cell.angle_alpha   90.00
_cell.angle_beta   90.00
_cell.angle_gamma   90.00
#
_symmetry.space_group_name_H-M   'P 1'
#
loop_
_entity.id
_entity.type
_entity.pdbx_description
1 polymer ?
#
loop_
_entity_poly.entity_id
_entity_poly.type
_entity_poly.pdbx_seq_one_letter_code
_entity_poly.pdbx_strand_id
1 'polypeptide(L)'
;TDSAFAVARVEDHIINNNVDFVIIEFAMNDQWLAGETRCRTYEGVLRKIMNNTDTAVMALFVNERKEPFPGMQHEQQPICEYYHIPFVSWKDCVLKTGSKADFENYFDGTETVHPNTAGHGSIASFIIEKLEEKKKNLPADKKIPAPVKTLPAAMTDTGFEFAKYYHKDNIKPISNTGWKEGTPRHDDWIKRGNVREGWQTAEVGAEITFEVEGSTIGVTYCESDQFRNALAWVTYPDGTDSEKVPLQCFQMSRSGYYGWAYRELVKGDKVQKYTVHVQCSKRAPKSQAGKPCNITGILAAGKTK
;
A
#
# COMPACT_ATOMS: atom_id res chain seq x y z
N THR A 1 4.53 5.33 1.19
CA THR A 1 3.45 4.50 0.59
C THR A 1 2.86 3.59 1.64
N ASP A 2 1.58 3.30 1.55
CA ASP A 2 0.80 2.48 2.47
C ASP A 2 0.77 0.98 2.07
N SER A 3 0.15 0.15 2.91
CA SER A 3 0.02 -1.29 2.66
C SER A 3 -0.90 -1.61 1.47
N ALA A 4 -1.85 -0.77 1.12
CA ALA A 4 -2.69 -0.98 -0.06
C ALA A 4 -1.85 -0.88 -1.35
N PHE A 5 -0.92 0.07 -1.39
CA PHE A 5 0.03 0.16 -2.48
C PHE A 5 1.06 -0.99 -2.46
N ALA A 6 1.42 -1.48 -1.27
CA ALA A 6 2.27 -2.66 -1.15
C ALA A 6 1.61 -3.92 -1.72
N VAL A 7 0.31 -4.12 -1.51
CA VAL A 7 -0.45 -5.22 -2.15
C VAL A 7 -0.30 -5.21 -3.67
N ALA A 8 -0.32 -4.02 -4.29
CA ALA A 8 -0.15 -3.88 -5.74
C ALA A 8 1.28 -4.21 -6.21
N ARG A 9 2.28 -4.07 -5.33
CA ARG A 9 3.71 -4.19 -5.69
C ARG A 9 4.37 -5.47 -5.24
N VAL A 10 3.82 -6.17 -4.26
CA VAL A 10 4.47 -7.30 -3.58
C VAL A 10 4.82 -8.42 -4.54
N GLU A 11 4.00 -8.64 -5.57
CA GLU A 11 4.26 -9.64 -6.59
C GLU A 11 5.53 -9.33 -7.38
N ASP A 12 5.63 -8.10 -7.90
CA ASP A 12 6.78 -7.64 -8.68
C ASP A 12 8.06 -7.48 -7.86
N HIS A 13 7.95 -7.07 -6.59
CA HIS A 13 9.10 -6.69 -5.79
C HIS A 13 9.63 -7.80 -4.89
N ILE A 14 8.77 -8.70 -4.45
CA ILE A 14 9.11 -9.75 -3.49
C ILE A 14 8.96 -11.13 -4.13
N ILE A 15 7.74 -11.47 -4.58
CA ILE A 15 7.40 -12.83 -4.98
C ILE A 15 8.21 -13.24 -6.21
N ASN A 16 8.23 -12.43 -7.26
CA ASN A 16 8.92 -12.72 -8.51
C ASN A 16 10.45 -12.55 -8.45
N ASN A 17 10.99 -12.00 -7.36
CA ASN A 17 12.43 -11.79 -7.19
C ASN A 17 13.10 -12.77 -6.23
N ASN A 18 12.39 -13.77 -5.70
CA ASN A 18 12.91 -14.74 -4.77
C ASN A 18 13.71 -14.12 -3.61
N VAL A 19 13.10 -13.13 -2.96
CA VAL A 19 13.72 -12.38 -1.86
C VAL A 19 13.84 -13.29 -0.64
N ASP A 20 15.03 -13.38 -0.04
CA ASP A 20 15.27 -14.22 1.14
C ASP A 20 14.68 -13.64 2.43
N PHE A 21 14.71 -12.31 2.55
CA PHE A 21 14.27 -11.61 3.76
C PHE A 21 13.66 -10.25 3.42
N VAL A 22 12.55 -9.91 4.09
CA VAL A 22 11.89 -8.62 3.95
C VAL A 22 11.56 -8.00 5.30
N ILE A 23 11.81 -6.70 5.44
CA ILE A 23 11.33 -5.90 6.55
C ILE A 23 10.15 -5.07 6.04
N ILE A 24 9.01 -5.16 6.73
CA ILE A 24 7.76 -4.46 6.38
C ILE A 24 7.51 -3.35 7.40
N GLU A 25 7.40 -2.11 6.92
CA GLU A 25 7.05 -0.94 7.70
C GLU A 25 5.92 -0.17 7.01
N PHE A 26 4.73 -0.13 7.62
CA PHE A 26 3.57 0.64 7.18
C PHE A 26 2.85 1.34 8.34
N ALA A 27 3.37 1.22 9.58
CA ALA A 27 2.71 1.79 10.75
C ALA A 27 2.48 3.30 10.64
N MET A 28 3.40 4.00 9.97
CA MET A 28 3.25 5.44 9.73
C MET A 28 2.31 5.76 8.57
N ASN A 29 2.42 5.04 7.48
CA ASN A 29 1.69 5.40 6.26
C ASN A 29 0.23 4.90 6.27
N ASP A 30 -0.05 3.79 6.93
CA ASP A 30 -1.41 3.22 6.99
C ASP A 30 -2.38 4.04 7.83
N GLN A 31 -1.91 4.97 8.67
CA GLN A 31 -2.79 5.88 9.39
C GLN A 31 -3.69 6.74 8.46
N TRP A 32 -3.28 6.89 7.20
CA TRP A 32 -4.02 7.64 6.18
C TRP A 32 -5.00 6.77 5.37
N LEU A 33 -4.93 5.45 5.52
CA LEU A 33 -5.91 4.54 4.91
C LEU A 33 -7.22 4.54 5.71
N ALA A 34 -8.34 4.46 4.98
CA ALA A 34 -9.65 4.50 5.59
C ALA A 34 -9.97 3.18 6.35
N GLY A 35 -10.43 3.32 7.58
CA GLY A 35 -11.12 2.28 8.35
C GLY A 35 -10.43 0.90 8.30
N GLU A 36 -11.21 -0.13 8.03
CA GLU A 36 -10.77 -1.52 7.98
C GLU A 36 -9.75 -1.81 6.86
N THR A 37 -9.69 -0.98 5.83
CA THR A 37 -8.83 -1.22 4.64
C THR A 37 -7.38 -1.44 5.04
N ARG A 38 -6.86 -0.66 6.00
CA ARG A 38 -5.47 -0.74 6.45
C ARG A 38 -5.09 -2.08 7.07
N CYS A 39 -5.94 -2.67 7.92
CA CYS A 39 -5.69 -3.99 8.49
C CYS A 39 -5.81 -5.09 7.43
N ARG A 40 -6.81 -5.00 6.56
CA ARG A 40 -7.06 -5.94 5.46
C ARG A 40 -5.89 -5.96 4.46
N THR A 41 -5.37 -4.80 4.08
CA THR A 41 -4.24 -4.70 3.15
C THR A 41 -2.93 -5.11 3.80
N TYR A 42 -2.69 -4.73 5.06
CA TYR A 42 -1.52 -5.15 5.80
C TYR A 42 -1.46 -6.68 5.96
N GLU A 43 -2.52 -7.30 6.46
CA GLU A 43 -2.63 -8.76 6.55
C GLU A 43 -2.52 -9.41 5.17
N GLY A 44 -3.14 -8.83 4.16
CA GLY A 44 -3.09 -9.32 2.78
C GLY A 44 -1.66 -9.40 2.23
N VAL A 45 -0.82 -8.37 2.46
CA VAL A 45 0.59 -8.38 2.07
C VAL A 45 1.34 -9.51 2.77
N LEU A 46 1.18 -9.64 4.09
CA LEU A 46 1.85 -10.68 4.88
C LEU A 46 1.47 -12.08 4.38
N ARG A 47 0.18 -12.35 4.26
CA ARG A 47 -0.33 -13.65 3.80
C ARG A 47 0.10 -13.95 2.36
N LYS A 48 0.08 -12.95 1.48
CA LYS A 48 0.51 -13.11 0.09
C LYS A 48 1.98 -13.50 -0.01
N ILE A 49 2.87 -12.90 0.78
CA ILE A 49 4.29 -13.29 0.87
C ILE A 49 4.42 -14.71 1.42
N MET A 50 3.85 -14.98 2.59
CA MET A 50 4.01 -16.26 3.28
C MET A 50 3.43 -17.46 2.52
N ASN A 51 2.35 -17.27 1.75
CA ASN A 51 1.74 -18.34 0.97
C ASN A 51 2.45 -18.62 -0.37
N ASN A 52 3.15 -17.64 -0.93
CA ASN A 52 3.73 -17.76 -2.25
C ASN A 52 5.26 -17.86 -2.26
N THR A 53 5.92 -17.64 -1.13
CA THR A 53 7.40 -17.64 -1.05
C THR A 53 7.88 -18.32 0.22
N ASP A 54 9.18 -18.52 0.31
CA ASP A 54 9.90 -18.92 1.52
C ASP A 54 10.59 -17.69 2.17
N THR A 55 10.25 -16.48 1.73
CA THR A 55 10.79 -15.21 2.24
C THR A 55 10.54 -15.08 3.75
N ALA A 56 11.60 -14.89 4.52
CA ALA A 56 11.46 -14.54 5.93
C ALA A 56 10.94 -13.10 6.08
N VAL A 57 9.97 -12.90 6.96
CA VAL A 57 9.31 -11.60 7.18
C VAL A 57 9.61 -11.11 8.59
N MET A 58 9.94 -9.83 8.72
CA MET A 58 9.99 -9.08 9.97
C MET A 58 9.18 -7.81 9.84
N ALA A 59 8.41 -7.43 10.85
CA ALA A 59 7.75 -6.14 10.88
C ALA A 59 8.59 -5.11 11.65
N LEU A 60 8.52 -3.87 11.21
CA LEU A 60 9.06 -2.72 11.89
C LEU A 60 7.93 -1.73 12.16
N PHE A 61 7.82 -1.25 13.39
CA PHE A 61 6.87 -0.21 13.76
C PHE A 61 7.63 1.06 14.11
N VAL A 62 7.47 2.07 13.25
CA VAL A 62 7.93 3.44 13.48
C VAL A 62 6.75 4.29 13.93
N ASN A 63 6.97 5.23 14.83
CA ASN A 63 5.96 6.10 15.38
C ASN A 63 6.35 7.57 15.23
N GLU A 64 5.38 8.47 15.29
CA GLU A 64 5.65 9.89 15.34
C GLU A 64 6.40 10.29 16.62
N ARG A 65 7.09 11.44 16.53
CA ARG A 65 7.96 11.99 17.57
C ARG A 65 7.27 12.26 18.91
N LYS A 66 6.04 12.76 18.87
CA LYS A 66 5.35 13.29 20.05
C LYS A 66 4.19 12.40 20.50
N GLU A 67 3.94 12.39 21.80
CA GLU A 67 2.73 11.74 22.31
C GLU A 67 1.46 12.28 21.66
N PRO A 68 0.48 11.42 21.41
CA PRO A 68 0.40 10.02 21.79
C PRO A 68 1.21 9.04 20.92
N PHE A 69 2.24 9.50 20.20
CA PHE A 69 3.06 8.72 19.28
C PHE A 69 2.21 8.01 18.20
N PRO A 70 1.45 8.77 17.40
CA PRO A 70 0.55 8.17 16.44
C PRO A 70 1.26 7.23 15.46
N GLY A 71 0.50 6.30 14.95
CA GLY A 71 0.93 5.22 14.07
C GLY A 71 0.02 4.01 14.25
N MET A 72 0.08 3.07 13.32
CA MET A 72 -0.83 1.92 13.27
C MET A 72 -0.29 0.67 13.98
N GLN A 73 0.76 0.80 14.79
CA GLN A 73 1.31 -0.34 15.56
C GLN A 73 0.22 -1.09 16.34
N HIS A 74 -0.70 -0.37 16.99
CA HIS A 74 -1.74 -0.96 17.82
C HIS A 74 -2.72 -1.86 17.04
N GLU A 75 -2.86 -1.67 15.72
CA GLU A 75 -3.66 -2.50 14.85
C GLU A 75 -2.83 -3.58 14.13
N GLN A 76 -1.58 -3.28 13.79
CA GLN A 76 -0.71 -4.17 13.01
C GLN A 76 0.04 -5.19 13.87
N GLN A 77 0.41 -4.82 15.09
CA GLN A 77 1.13 -5.72 16.00
C GLN A 77 0.33 -6.99 16.34
N PRO A 78 -0.98 -6.93 16.66
CA PRO A 78 -1.77 -8.15 16.88
C PRO A 78 -1.79 -9.10 15.69
N ILE A 79 -1.74 -8.57 14.45
CA ILE A 79 -1.64 -9.39 13.24
C ILE A 79 -0.28 -10.11 13.20
N CYS A 80 0.82 -9.38 13.49
CA CYS A 80 2.15 -9.99 13.55
C CYS A 80 2.25 -11.08 14.63
N GLU A 81 1.68 -10.85 15.80
CA GLU A 81 1.64 -11.80 16.91
C GLU A 81 0.87 -13.06 16.52
N TYR A 82 -0.28 -12.91 15.88
CA TYR A 82 -1.10 -14.01 15.41
C TYR A 82 -0.38 -14.93 14.41
N TYR A 83 0.40 -14.37 13.51
CA TYR A 83 1.19 -15.11 12.53
C TYR A 83 2.61 -15.46 13.01
N HIS A 84 2.94 -15.18 14.27
CA HIS A 84 4.28 -15.38 14.85
C HIS A 84 5.39 -14.66 14.06
N ILE A 85 5.07 -13.52 13.40
CA ILE A 85 6.03 -12.70 12.69
C ILE A 85 6.84 -11.90 13.71
N PRO A 86 8.17 -12.02 13.71
CA PRO A 86 9.00 -11.19 14.57
C PRO A 86 8.86 -9.71 14.19
N PHE A 87 8.88 -8.85 15.19
CA PHE A 87 8.82 -7.41 14.97
C PHE A 87 9.74 -6.62 15.89
N VAL A 88 10.03 -5.40 15.47
CA VAL A 88 10.70 -4.37 16.25
C VAL A 88 9.74 -3.18 16.38
N SER A 89 9.36 -2.83 17.61
CA SER A 89 8.72 -1.56 17.90
C SER A 89 9.79 -0.57 18.34
N TRP A 90 10.20 0.33 17.45
CA TRP A 90 11.29 1.26 17.72
C TRP A 90 11.02 2.12 18.96
N LYS A 91 9.85 2.72 19.05
CA LYS A 91 9.44 3.51 20.22
C LYS A 91 9.53 2.71 21.52
N ASP A 92 8.96 1.51 21.55
CA ASP A 92 8.92 0.71 22.77
C ASP A 92 10.32 0.23 23.18
N CYS A 93 11.18 -0.08 22.20
CA CYS A 93 12.59 -0.40 22.46
C CYS A 93 13.33 0.78 23.09
N VAL A 94 13.18 2.00 22.56
CA VAL A 94 13.81 3.20 23.13
C VAL A 94 13.25 3.50 24.51
N LEU A 95 11.93 3.48 24.70
CA LEU A 95 11.30 3.82 25.98
C LEU A 95 11.53 2.78 27.08
N LYS A 96 11.92 1.56 26.73
CA LYS A 96 12.28 0.52 27.70
C LYS A 96 13.58 0.82 28.42
N THR A 97 14.54 1.47 27.76
CA THR A 97 15.89 1.73 28.28
C THR A 97 16.20 3.20 28.46
N GLY A 98 15.38 4.08 27.90
CA GLY A 98 15.54 5.53 27.92
C GLY A 98 14.24 6.27 28.28
N SER A 99 14.18 7.51 27.89
CA SER A 99 13.07 8.43 28.17
C SER A 99 12.36 8.87 26.88
N LYS A 100 11.22 9.56 27.04
CA LYS A 100 10.54 10.25 25.93
C LYS A 100 11.45 11.28 25.26
N ALA A 101 12.25 12.00 26.04
CA ALA A 101 13.21 12.97 25.52
C ALA A 101 14.26 12.28 24.64
N ASP A 102 14.72 11.08 25.02
CA ASP A 102 15.65 10.31 24.21
C ASP A 102 15.03 9.92 22.87
N PHE A 103 13.75 9.50 22.88
CA PHE A 103 13.02 9.22 21.64
C PHE A 103 12.85 10.47 20.77
N GLU A 104 12.48 11.62 21.38
CA GLU A 104 12.32 12.88 20.66
C GLU A 104 13.62 13.40 20.03
N ASN A 105 14.78 13.11 20.62
CA ASN A 105 16.10 13.48 20.09
C ASN A 105 16.49 12.75 18.80
N TYR A 106 15.76 11.71 18.44
CA TYR A 106 15.95 11.02 17.15
C TYR A 106 15.29 11.71 15.96
N PHE A 107 14.78 12.93 16.15
CA PHE A 107 14.18 13.76 15.11
C PHE A 107 14.80 15.14 15.09
N ASP A 108 14.96 15.74 13.91
CA ASP A 108 15.57 17.06 13.77
C ASP A 108 14.52 18.18 13.82
N GLY A 109 14.82 19.24 14.53
CA GLY A 109 14.06 20.50 14.53
C GLY A 109 12.55 20.29 14.76
N THR A 110 11.75 20.61 13.77
CA THR A 110 10.28 20.47 13.77
C THR A 110 9.78 19.20 13.08
N GLU A 111 10.69 18.35 12.59
CA GLU A 111 10.31 17.07 11.97
C GLU A 111 9.67 16.16 13.02
N THR A 112 8.56 15.53 12.64
CA THR A 112 7.80 14.66 13.54
C THR A 112 7.67 13.22 13.06
N VAL A 113 7.99 12.97 11.80
CA VAL A 113 7.74 11.68 11.14
C VAL A 113 9.03 10.97 10.74
N HIS A 114 9.99 11.73 10.20
CA HIS A 114 11.22 11.13 9.64
C HIS A 114 12.35 11.21 10.67
N PRO A 115 12.88 10.04 11.12
CA PRO A 115 14.03 10.02 12.01
C PRO A 115 15.26 10.67 11.38
N ASN A 116 16.09 11.30 12.22
CA ASN A 116 17.40 11.78 11.82
C ASN A 116 18.42 10.63 11.72
N THR A 117 19.68 10.94 11.40
CA THR A 117 20.73 9.91 11.25
C THR A 117 20.90 9.06 12.52
N ALA A 118 20.82 9.65 13.69
CA ALA A 118 20.91 8.92 14.96
C ALA A 118 19.69 8.00 15.17
N GLY A 119 18.48 8.47 14.80
CA GLY A 119 17.26 7.68 14.82
C GLY A 119 17.33 6.48 13.88
N HIS A 120 17.81 6.66 12.66
CA HIS A 120 18.06 5.53 11.75
C HIS A 120 19.08 4.54 12.29
N GLY A 121 20.15 5.03 12.91
CA GLY A 121 21.14 4.18 13.62
C GLY A 121 20.52 3.39 14.76
N SER A 122 19.67 4.01 15.56
CA SER A 122 18.91 3.36 16.64
C SER A 122 17.98 2.25 16.10
N ILE A 123 17.20 2.54 15.06
CA ILE A 123 16.35 1.53 14.39
C ILE A 123 17.18 0.34 13.93
N ALA A 124 18.30 0.60 13.22
CA ALA A 124 19.18 -0.46 12.72
C ALA A 124 19.76 -1.33 13.86
N SER A 125 20.13 -0.71 14.99
CA SER A 125 20.65 -1.43 16.16
C SER A 125 19.61 -2.39 16.74
N PHE A 126 18.36 -1.97 16.89
CA PHE A 126 17.30 -2.85 17.40
C PHE A 126 16.91 -3.96 16.40
N ILE A 127 16.97 -3.70 15.10
CA ILE A 127 16.79 -4.75 14.08
C ILE A 127 17.91 -5.80 14.21
N ILE A 128 19.19 -5.37 14.32
CA ILE A 128 20.34 -6.27 14.48
C ILE A 128 20.20 -7.09 15.77
N GLU A 129 19.85 -6.43 16.89
CA GLU A 129 19.63 -7.13 18.16
C GLU A 129 18.55 -8.22 18.04
N LYS A 130 17.42 -7.89 17.37
CA LYS A 130 16.35 -8.86 17.13
C LYS A 130 16.81 -10.03 16.25
N LEU A 131 17.60 -9.78 15.22
CA LEU A 131 18.17 -10.82 14.35
C LEU A 131 19.15 -11.72 15.11
N GLU A 132 20.03 -11.13 15.95
CA GLU A 132 20.96 -11.91 16.78
C GLU A 132 20.24 -12.74 17.85
N GLU A 133 19.13 -12.22 18.43
CA GLU A 133 18.25 -12.99 19.31
C GLU A 133 17.69 -14.22 18.59
N LYS A 134 17.17 -14.05 17.38
CA LYS A 134 16.62 -15.15 16.56
C LYS A 134 17.71 -16.15 16.20
N LYS A 135 18.89 -15.68 15.81
CA LYS A 135 20.05 -16.53 15.47
C LYS A 135 20.48 -17.44 16.64
N LYS A 136 20.47 -16.90 17.87
CA LYS A 136 20.80 -17.69 19.08
C LYS A 136 19.80 -18.82 19.33
N ASN A 137 18.57 -18.66 18.88
CA ASN A 137 17.49 -19.62 19.06
C ASN A 137 17.36 -20.62 17.89
N LEU A 138 18.25 -20.56 16.90
CA LEU A 138 18.26 -21.55 15.82
C LEU A 138 18.71 -22.92 16.36
N PRO A 139 18.15 -24.02 15.82
CA PRO A 139 18.59 -25.37 16.17
C PRO A 139 20.11 -25.56 15.97
N ALA A 140 20.76 -26.33 16.85
CA ALA A 140 22.17 -26.55 16.81
C ALA A 140 22.66 -27.20 15.50
N ASP A 141 21.82 -28.00 14.85
CA ASP A 141 22.08 -28.64 13.56
C ASP A 141 21.93 -27.70 12.36
N LYS A 142 21.59 -26.41 12.62
CA LYS A 142 21.37 -25.37 11.62
C LYS A 142 20.33 -25.74 10.54
N LYS A 143 19.50 -26.75 10.79
CA LYS A 143 18.37 -27.04 9.91
C LYS A 143 17.28 -26.00 10.15
N ILE A 144 17.10 -25.14 9.17
CA ILE A 144 15.97 -24.19 9.17
C ILE A 144 14.70 -25.01 8.97
N PRO A 145 13.72 -24.93 9.89
CA PRO A 145 12.45 -25.58 9.67
C PRO A 145 11.86 -25.15 8.32
N ALA A 146 11.27 -26.11 7.61
CA ALA A 146 10.53 -25.75 6.40
C ALA A 146 9.46 -24.70 6.73
N PRO A 147 9.25 -23.71 5.84
CA PRO A 147 8.22 -22.71 6.04
C PRO A 147 6.85 -23.35 6.27
N VAL A 148 6.07 -22.79 7.19
CA VAL A 148 4.69 -23.22 7.42
C VAL A 148 3.88 -22.85 6.19
N LYS A 149 3.56 -23.83 5.36
CA LYS A 149 2.78 -23.63 4.11
C LYS A 149 1.26 -23.50 4.35
N THR A 150 0.78 -23.84 5.56
CA THR A 150 -0.64 -23.71 5.91
C THR A 150 -0.78 -22.61 6.94
N LEU A 151 -1.20 -21.44 6.49
CA LEU A 151 -1.50 -20.33 7.38
C LEU A 151 -2.81 -20.57 8.13
N PRO A 152 -2.94 -20.04 9.36
CA PRO A 152 -4.20 -20.03 10.07
C PRO A 152 -5.25 -19.21 9.31
N ALA A 153 -6.51 -19.28 9.75
CA ALA A 153 -7.57 -18.43 9.20
C ALA A 153 -7.16 -16.94 9.26
N ALA A 154 -7.57 -16.15 8.29
CA ALA A 154 -7.28 -14.73 8.32
C ALA A 154 -8.01 -14.05 9.50
N MET A 155 -7.39 -13.06 10.10
CA MET A 155 -7.99 -12.22 11.14
C MET A 155 -8.98 -11.22 10.57
N THR A 156 -8.70 -10.75 9.35
CA THR A 156 -9.58 -9.82 8.62
C THR A 156 -10.35 -10.60 7.55
N ASP A 157 -10.24 -10.24 6.30
CA ASP A 157 -10.71 -11.04 5.19
C ASP A 157 -9.53 -11.49 4.32
N THR A 158 -9.72 -12.52 3.52
CA THR A 158 -8.66 -13.06 2.64
C THR A 158 -8.57 -12.35 1.29
N GLY A 159 -9.35 -11.29 1.08
CA GLY A 159 -9.47 -10.63 -0.22
C GLY A 159 -8.13 -10.19 -0.78
N PHE A 160 -7.37 -9.45 -0.02
CA PHE A 160 -6.10 -8.88 -0.49
C PHE A 160 -4.94 -9.87 -0.60
N GLU A 161 -5.01 -11.03 0.05
CA GLU A 161 -4.07 -12.14 -0.17
C GLU A 161 -4.09 -12.61 -1.63
N PHE A 162 -5.27 -12.58 -2.26
CA PHE A 162 -5.49 -12.98 -3.63
C PHE A 162 -5.59 -11.79 -4.60
N ALA A 163 -5.16 -10.61 -4.15
CA ALA A 163 -5.25 -9.41 -4.97
C ALA A 163 -4.39 -9.53 -6.23
N LYS A 164 -4.97 -9.09 -7.34
CA LYS A 164 -4.29 -8.90 -8.60
C LYS A 164 -4.24 -7.42 -8.95
N TYR A 165 -3.06 -6.95 -9.31
CA TYR A 165 -2.87 -5.60 -9.78
C TYR A 165 -2.91 -5.55 -11.29
N TYR A 166 -3.87 -4.83 -11.82
CA TYR A 166 -4.05 -4.59 -13.24
C TYR A 166 -3.47 -3.22 -13.61
N HIS A 167 -2.53 -3.20 -14.55
CA HIS A 167 -1.86 -2.01 -15.04
C HIS A 167 -1.72 -2.08 -16.57
N LYS A 168 -1.16 -1.05 -17.21
CA LYS A 168 -1.15 -0.94 -18.68
C LYS A 168 -0.54 -2.14 -19.43
N ASP A 169 0.38 -2.88 -18.78
CA ASP A 169 1.07 -4.00 -19.41
C ASP A 169 0.29 -5.32 -19.36
N ASN A 170 -0.72 -5.43 -18.47
CA ASN A 170 -1.47 -6.68 -18.25
C ASN A 170 -3.00 -6.55 -18.38
N ILE A 171 -3.52 -5.35 -18.66
CA ILE A 171 -4.93 -5.14 -18.99
C ILE A 171 -5.07 -4.09 -20.11
N LYS A 172 -6.09 -4.25 -20.94
CA LYS A 172 -6.47 -3.26 -21.94
C LYS A 172 -7.86 -2.69 -21.60
N PRO A 173 -8.08 -1.39 -21.81
CA PRO A 173 -9.40 -0.81 -21.63
C PRO A 173 -10.38 -1.38 -22.64
N ILE A 174 -11.62 -1.63 -22.21
CA ILE A 174 -12.72 -2.05 -23.09
C ILE A 174 -13.37 -0.83 -23.79
N SER A 175 -13.22 0.37 -23.21
CA SER A 175 -13.59 1.63 -23.83
C SER A 175 -12.63 2.73 -23.37
N ASN A 176 -12.35 3.68 -24.28
CA ASN A 176 -11.43 4.77 -24.00
C ASN A 176 -11.77 5.98 -24.89
N THR A 177 -12.12 7.11 -24.26
CA THR A 177 -12.47 8.36 -24.94
C THR A 177 -11.49 9.49 -24.60
N GLY A 178 -10.19 9.32 -24.93
CA GLY A 178 -9.21 10.39 -24.77
C GLY A 178 -8.17 10.20 -23.68
N TRP A 179 -8.11 9.03 -23.04
CA TRP A 179 -7.00 8.66 -22.16
C TRP A 179 -5.83 8.10 -22.95
N LYS A 180 -4.62 8.44 -22.54
CA LYS A 180 -3.36 7.99 -23.15
C LYS A 180 -2.58 7.18 -22.13
N GLU A 181 -1.89 6.13 -22.60
CA GLU A 181 -0.90 5.43 -21.79
C GLU A 181 0.21 6.40 -21.37
N GLY A 182 0.72 6.21 -20.18
CA GLY A 182 1.75 7.03 -19.58
C GLY A 182 1.39 7.43 -18.16
N THR A 183 2.39 7.91 -17.43
CA THR A 183 2.17 8.53 -16.13
C THR A 183 2.67 9.97 -16.20
N PRO A 184 1.97 10.92 -15.60
CA PRO A 184 2.38 12.30 -15.62
C PRO A 184 3.64 12.56 -14.78
N ARG A 185 4.29 11.52 -14.30
CA ARG A 185 5.36 11.67 -13.35
C ARG A 185 6.76 11.39 -13.87
N HIS A 186 7.70 12.01 -13.12
CA HIS A 186 9.14 11.89 -13.29
C HIS A 186 9.62 10.48 -13.54
N ASP A 187 10.41 10.32 -14.58
CA ASP A 187 11.09 9.12 -15.02
C ASP A 187 11.80 8.36 -13.88
N ASP A 188 12.29 9.04 -12.84
CA ASP A 188 13.06 8.42 -11.77
C ASP A 188 12.28 7.42 -10.91
N TRP A 189 10.98 7.63 -10.68
CA TRP A 189 10.17 6.70 -9.89
C TRP A 189 9.76 5.48 -10.70
N ILE A 190 9.54 5.67 -11.99
CA ILE A 190 9.28 4.57 -12.92
C ILE A 190 10.56 3.77 -13.13
N LYS A 191 11.69 4.44 -13.36
CA LYS A 191 13.00 3.81 -13.52
C LYS A 191 13.44 3.00 -12.30
N ARG A 192 13.04 3.41 -11.10
CA ARG A 192 13.28 2.65 -9.86
C ARG A 192 12.31 1.49 -9.66
N GLY A 193 11.39 1.25 -10.60
CA GLY A 193 10.37 0.21 -10.49
C GLY A 193 9.34 0.43 -9.37
N ASN A 194 9.34 1.61 -8.76
CA ASN A 194 8.45 1.90 -7.63
C ASN A 194 6.99 2.04 -8.05
N VAL A 195 6.75 2.30 -9.35
CA VAL A 195 5.43 2.56 -9.87
C VAL A 195 5.31 2.08 -11.30
N ARG A 196 4.22 1.41 -11.61
CA ARG A 196 3.85 1.09 -12.99
C ARG A 196 3.25 2.31 -13.67
N GLU A 197 3.52 2.46 -14.96
CA GLU A 197 2.77 3.39 -15.78
C GLU A 197 1.32 2.97 -15.91
N GLY A 198 0.43 3.94 -16.01
CA GLY A 198 -0.99 3.74 -16.18
C GLY A 198 -1.54 4.55 -17.34
N TRP A 199 -2.56 5.35 -17.07
CA TRP A 199 -3.23 6.20 -18.06
C TRP A 199 -3.46 7.60 -17.51
N GLN A 200 -3.48 8.56 -18.42
CA GLN A 200 -3.73 9.96 -18.08
C GLN A 200 -4.54 10.67 -19.18
N THR A 201 -5.25 11.72 -18.81
CA THR A 201 -5.94 12.61 -19.73
C THR A 201 -6.11 14.01 -19.16
N ALA A 202 -5.99 15.04 -20.00
CA ALA A 202 -6.38 16.42 -19.65
C ALA A 202 -7.77 16.76 -20.22
N GLU A 203 -8.38 15.87 -20.99
CA GLU A 203 -9.70 16.08 -21.62
C GLU A 203 -10.82 15.89 -20.60
N VAL A 204 -11.53 16.99 -20.33
CA VAL A 204 -12.61 17.02 -19.35
C VAL A 204 -13.78 16.16 -19.79
N GLY A 205 -14.17 15.23 -18.93
CA GLY A 205 -15.24 14.28 -19.22
C GLY A 205 -14.83 13.06 -20.01
N ALA A 206 -13.57 12.98 -20.47
CA ALA A 206 -13.02 11.75 -21.05
C ALA A 206 -13.12 10.60 -20.05
N GLU A 207 -13.49 9.43 -20.55
CA GLU A 207 -13.72 8.23 -19.74
C GLU A 207 -12.90 7.05 -20.27
N ILE A 208 -12.42 6.22 -19.36
CA ILE A 208 -11.76 4.95 -19.64
C ILE A 208 -12.41 3.86 -18.80
N THR A 209 -12.63 2.68 -19.39
CA THR A 209 -13.31 1.57 -18.73
C THR A 209 -12.54 0.27 -18.85
N PHE A 210 -12.65 -0.58 -17.82
CA PHE A 210 -11.97 -1.87 -17.74
C PHE A 210 -12.93 -2.94 -17.21
N GLU A 211 -12.78 -4.17 -17.68
CA GLU A 211 -13.43 -5.33 -17.07
C GLU A 211 -12.45 -6.03 -16.12
N VAL A 212 -12.82 -6.23 -14.87
CA VAL A 212 -12.04 -6.93 -13.85
C VAL A 212 -12.92 -7.86 -13.03
N GLU A 213 -12.31 -8.84 -12.39
CA GLU A 213 -13.01 -9.79 -11.52
C GLU A 213 -12.42 -9.75 -10.10
N GLY A 214 -13.30 -9.65 -9.11
CA GLY A 214 -12.92 -9.60 -7.70
C GLY A 214 -14.13 -9.50 -6.79
N SER A 215 -13.92 -9.55 -5.48
CA SER A 215 -14.92 -9.22 -4.45
C SER A 215 -14.74 -7.78 -3.96
N THR A 216 -13.52 -7.27 -3.98
CA THR A 216 -13.17 -5.90 -3.66
C THR A 216 -12.41 -5.30 -4.84
N ILE A 217 -12.87 -4.15 -5.31
CA ILE A 217 -12.26 -3.45 -6.44
C ILE A 217 -11.90 -2.04 -6.00
N GLY A 218 -10.70 -1.62 -6.33
CA GLY A 218 -10.26 -0.24 -6.12
C GLY A 218 -9.32 0.25 -7.21
N VAL A 219 -9.12 1.55 -7.25
CA VAL A 219 -8.27 2.23 -8.22
C VAL A 219 -7.08 2.84 -7.51
N THR A 220 -5.91 2.68 -8.12
CA THR A 220 -4.67 3.36 -7.69
C THR A 220 -4.39 4.54 -8.60
N TYR A 221 -3.90 5.64 -8.03
CA TYR A 221 -3.63 6.88 -8.75
C TYR A 221 -2.52 7.69 -8.07
N CYS A 222 -2.00 8.68 -8.79
CA CYS A 222 -1.07 9.65 -8.24
C CYS A 222 -1.79 10.87 -7.68
N GLU A 223 -1.27 11.38 -6.56
CA GLU A 223 -1.64 12.65 -5.97
C GLU A 223 -0.54 13.69 -6.16
N SER A 224 -0.88 14.90 -6.58
CA SER A 224 0.02 16.04 -6.68
C SER A 224 -0.77 17.33 -6.92
N ASP A 225 -0.12 18.49 -6.69
CA ASP A 225 -0.63 19.79 -7.12
C ASP A 225 -0.66 19.94 -8.66
N GLN A 226 -0.03 19.01 -9.40
CA GLN A 226 0.00 19.00 -10.87
C GLN A 226 -1.17 18.26 -11.51
N PHE A 227 -2.07 17.68 -10.72
CA PHE A 227 -3.16 16.85 -11.23
C PHE A 227 -4.53 17.48 -11.07
N ARG A 228 -5.49 16.87 -11.73
CA ARG A 228 -6.91 17.14 -11.63
C ARG A 228 -7.63 15.91 -11.06
N ASN A 229 -8.65 16.12 -10.26
CA ASN A 229 -9.48 15.04 -9.72
C ASN A 229 -10.22 14.30 -10.83
N ALA A 230 -10.41 13.00 -10.61
CA ALA A 230 -11.25 12.13 -11.42
C ALA A 230 -12.45 11.63 -10.59
N LEU A 231 -13.39 10.99 -11.25
CA LEU A 231 -14.48 10.21 -10.65
C LEU A 231 -14.29 8.75 -11.05
N ALA A 232 -14.55 7.83 -10.14
CA ALA A 232 -14.54 6.40 -10.43
C ALA A 232 -15.79 5.72 -9.87
N TRP A 233 -16.25 4.67 -10.54
CA TRP A 233 -17.35 3.82 -10.13
C TRP A 233 -17.27 2.46 -10.81
N VAL A 234 -18.10 1.54 -10.39
CA VAL A 234 -18.24 0.25 -11.07
C VAL A 234 -19.68 0.06 -11.56
N THR A 235 -19.81 -0.63 -12.70
CA THR A 235 -21.08 -1.25 -13.11
C THR A 235 -21.07 -2.70 -12.67
N TYR A 236 -22.11 -3.11 -11.94
CA TYR A 236 -22.32 -4.47 -11.47
C TYR A 236 -22.78 -5.39 -12.61
N PRO A 237 -22.72 -6.75 -12.42
CA PRO A 237 -23.15 -7.69 -13.45
C PRO A 237 -24.62 -7.56 -13.88
N ASP A 238 -25.47 -6.98 -13.02
CA ASP A 238 -26.89 -6.71 -13.33
C ASP A 238 -27.10 -5.40 -14.11
N GLY A 239 -26.03 -4.70 -14.45
CA GLY A 239 -26.05 -3.45 -15.19
C GLY A 239 -26.27 -2.19 -14.34
N THR A 240 -26.38 -2.33 -13.01
CA THR A 240 -26.51 -1.17 -12.12
C THR A 240 -25.14 -0.54 -11.80
N ASP A 241 -25.10 0.76 -11.62
CA ASP A 241 -23.90 1.49 -11.24
C ASP A 241 -23.81 1.69 -9.73
N SER A 242 -22.58 1.61 -9.21
CA SER A 242 -22.28 2.07 -7.86
C SER A 242 -22.32 3.60 -7.78
N GLU A 243 -22.24 4.14 -6.56
CA GLU A 243 -21.99 5.57 -6.37
C GLU A 243 -20.66 5.97 -7.03
N LYS A 244 -20.65 7.17 -7.65
CA LYS A 244 -19.43 7.77 -8.21
C LYS A 244 -18.61 8.40 -7.09
N VAL A 245 -17.43 7.87 -6.85
CA VAL A 245 -16.52 8.36 -5.82
C VAL A 245 -15.40 9.22 -6.41
N PRO A 246 -14.97 10.29 -5.73
CA PRO A 246 -13.88 11.11 -6.19
C PRO A 246 -12.53 10.39 -5.99
N LEU A 247 -11.67 10.41 -7.02
CA LEU A 247 -10.24 10.17 -6.93
C LEU A 247 -9.59 11.54 -6.71
N GLN A 248 -9.03 11.75 -5.52
CA GLN A 248 -8.45 13.04 -5.12
C GLN A 248 -7.02 13.17 -5.64
N CYS A 249 -6.85 13.16 -6.97
CA CYS A 249 -5.53 13.28 -7.59
C CYS A 249 -4.87 14.65 -7.32
N PHE A 250 -5.66 15.69 -7.02
CA PHE A 250 -5.17 17.02 -6.70
C PHE A 250 -4.88 17.15 -5.20
N GLN A 251 -3.62 17.41 -4.87
CA GLN A 251 -3.19 17.64 -3.50
C GLN A 251 -2.36 18.95 -3.41
N MET A 252 -2.87 19.93 -2.64
CA MET A 252 -2.26 21.27 -2.53
C MET A 252 -1.16 21.37 -1.48
N SER A 253 -1.10 20.45 -0.54
CA SER A 253 -0.35 20.65 0.70
C SER A 253 1.17 20.65 0.55
N ARG A 254 1.69 20.19 -0.61
CA ARG A 254 3.13 20.15 -0.88
C ARG A 254 3.41 20.38 -2.36
N SER A 255 3.85 21.59 -2.73
CA SER A 255 4.33 21.86 -4.09
C SER A 255 5.46 20.89 -4.46
N GLY A 256 5.31 20.23 -5.61
CA GLY A 256 6.25 19.22 -6.08
C GLY A 256 6.17 17.85 -5.37
N TYR A 257 5.26 17.67 -4.44
CA TYR A 257 4.99 16.35 -3.85
C TYR A 257 4.20 15.47 -4.80
N TYR A 258 4.56 14.21 -4.82
CA TYR A 258 3.83 13.15 -5.52
C TYR A 258 3.58 12.01 -4.54
N GLY A 259 2.33 11.74 -4.27
CA GLY A 259 1.87 10.61 -3.48
C GLY A 259 1.25 9.54 -4.35
N TRP A 260 1.00 8.40 -3.75
CA TRP A 260 0.21 7.30 -4.30
C TRP A 260 -0.96 7.09 -3.39
N ALA A 261 -2.11 6.89 -3.99
CA ALA A 261 -3.33 6.64 -3.26
C ALA A 261 -4.06 5.44 -3.85
N TYR A 262 -4.79 4.78 -2.99
CA TYR A 262 -5.74 3.73 -3.31
C TYR A 262 -7.15 4.19 -2.92
N ARG A 263 -8.11 3.98 -3.79
CA ARG A 263 -9.53 4.24 -3.53
C ARG A 263 -10.33 2.98 -3.79
N GLU A 264 -10.88 2.40 -2.71
CA GLU A 264 -11.84 1.31 -2.80
C GLU A 264 -13.15 1.84 -3.40
N LEU A 265 -13.67 1.15 -4.43
CA LEU A 265 -14.92 1.47 -5.11
C LEU A 265 -16.06 0.57 -4.64
N VAL A 266 -15.74 -0.70 -4.42
CA VAL A 266 -16.68 -1.71 -3.95
C VAL A 266 -15.98 -2.74 -3.09
N LYS A 267 -16.67 -3.15 -2.03
CA LYS A 267 -16.35 -4.30 -1.19
C LYS A 267 -17.57 -5.21 -1.16
N GLY A 268 -17.44 -6.42 -1.66
CA GLY A 268 -18.50 -7.43 -1.68
C GLY A 268 -18.03 -8.76 -1.12
N ASP A 269 -18.98 -9.65 -0.86
CA ASP A 269 -18.72 -10.98 -0.28
C ASP A 269 -18.40 -12.03 -1.35
N LYS A 270 -18.67 -11.73 -2.61
CA LYS A 270 -18.51 -12.67 -3.74
C LYS A 270 -17.64 -12.07 -4.82
N VAL A 271 -16.78 -12.92 -5.36
CA VAL A 271 -16.04 -12.61 -6.58
C VAL A 271 -17.03 -12.57 -7.75
N GLN A 272 -17.02 -11.47 -8.47
CA GLN A 272 -17.82 -11.29 -9.69
C GLN A 272 -17.13 -10.29 -10.64
N LYS A 273 -17.62 -10.22 -11.85
CA LYS A 273 -17.13 -9.27 -12.86
C LYS A 273 -17.71 -7.89 -12.61
N TYR A 274 -16.86 -6.89 -12.80
CA TYR A 274 -17.23 -5.48 -12.73
C TYR A 274 -16.68 -4.75 -13.96
N THR A 275 -17.43 -3.79 -14.45
CA THR A 275 -16.88 -2.76 -15.33
C THR A 275 -16.44 -1.58 -14.48
N VAL A 276 -15.16 -1.32 -14.42
CA VAL A 276 -14.60 -0.16 -13.70
C VAL A 276 -14.54 1.02 -14.63
N HIS A 277 -15.13 2.13 -14.23
CA HIS A 277 -15.14 3.39 -14.96
C HIS A 277 -14.27 4.42 -14.25
N VAL A 278 -13.49 5.16 -15.03
CA VAL A 278 -12.78 6.35 -14.54
C VAL A 278 -13.00 7.50 -15.50
N GLN A 279 -13.52 8.60 -14.99
CA GLN A 279 -13.83 9.79 -15.78
C GLN A 279 -13.08 11.01 -15.26
N CYS A 280 -12.41 11.74 -16.16
CA CYS A 280 -11.84 13.04 -15.82
C CYS A 280 -12.94 13.99 -15.37
N SER A 281 -12.87 14.50 -14.13
CA SER A 281 -13.96 15.25 -13.50
C SER A 281 -14.36 16.48 -14.31
N LYS A 282 -15.66 16.61 -14.60
CA LYS A 282 -16.23 17.82 -15.22
C LYS A 282 -16.25 19.00 -14.27
N ARG A 283 -16.33 18.74 -12.96
CA ARG A 283 -16.33 19.76 -11.91
C ARG A 283 -14.95 19.82 -11.26
N ALA A 284 -14.26 20.91 -11.44
CA ALA A 284 -12.97 21.15 -10.79
C ALA A 284 -12.76 22.64 -10.54
N PRO A 285 -12.12 23.01 -9.42
CA PRO A 285 -11.68 24.37 -9.16
C PRO A 285 -10.76 24.90 -10.27
N LYS A 286 -10.68 26.24 -10.41
CA LYS A 286 -9.79 26.90 -11.37
C LYS A 286 -8.32 26.45 -11.24
N SER A 287 -7.89 26.14 -10.03
CA SER A 287 -6.53 25.65 -9.74
C SER A 287 -6.19 24.30 -10.42
N GLN A 288 -7.19 23.55 -10.86
CA GLN A 288 -7.04 22.28 -11.55
C GLN A 288 -7.25 22.40 -13.07
N ALA A 289 -7.51 23.60 -13.59
CA ALA A 289 -7.75 23.81 -15.02
C ALA A 289 -6.54 23.42 -15.86
N GLY A 290 -6.75 22.68 -16.95
CA GLY A 290 -5.70 22.22 -17.86
C GLY A 290 -4.78 21.12 -17.33
N LYS A 291 -4.93 20.72 -16.04
CA LYS A 291 -4.13 19.65 -15.46
C LYS A 291 -4.72 18.28 -15.82
N PRO A 292 -3.87 17.23 -15.97
CA PRO A 292 -4.35 15.89 -16.26
C PRO A 292 -4.92 15.21 -15.03
N CYS A 293 -5.92 14.33 -15.21
CA CYS A 293 -6.21 13.23 -14.29
C CYS A 293 -5.31 12.04 -14.61
N ASN A 294 -5.14 11.14 -13.65
CA ASN A 294 -4.35 9.94 -13.84
C ASN A 294 -4.89 8.77 -13.03
N ILE A 295 -4.61 7.56 -13.51
CA ILE A 295 -4.67 6.31 -12.76
C ILE A 295 -3.44 5.49 -13.06
N THR A 296 -2.99 4.69 -12.10
CA THR A 296 -1.84 3.80 -12.28
C THR A 296 -2.27 2.36 -12.46
N GLY A 297 -3.46 2.01 -12.00
CA GLY A 297 -4.01 0.68 -12.18
C GLY A 297 -5.28 0.43 -11.37
N ILE A 298 -5.70 -0.82 -11.41
CA ILE A 298 -6.85 -1.33 -10.67
C ILE A 298 -6.37 -2.49 -9.81
N LEU A 299 -6.71 -2.45 -8.52
CA LEU A 299 -6.47 -3.54 -7.58
C LEU A 299 -7.78 -4.30 -7.41
N ALA A 300 -7.82 -5.55 -7.87
CA ALA A 300 -8.94 -6.45 -7.68
C ALA A 300 -8.55 -7.53 -6.68
N ALA A 301 -9.27 -7.61 -5.58
CA ALA A 301 -9.02 -8.53 -4.49
C ALA A 301 -10.13 -9.60 -4.40
N GLY A 302 -9.82 -10.72 -3.77
CA GLY A 302 -10.74 -11.84 -3.61
C GLY A 302 -10.33 -13.08 -4.37
N LYS A 303 -10.64 -14.25 -3.81
CA LYS A 303 -10.28 -15.55 -4.38
C LYS A 303 -11.30 -15.93 -5.47
N THR A 304 -10.83 -16.12 -6.69
CA THR A 304 -11.59 -16.88 -7.69
C THR A 304 -11.68 -18.33 -7.26
N LYS A 305 -12.88 -18.91 -7.32
CA LYS A 305 -13.09 -20.33 -7.03
C LYS A 305 -12.42 -21.21 -8.07
#